data_12dbe61da0d4311bfe491f9759a969ea
#
_entry.id   12dbe61da0d4311bfe491f9759a969ea
#
_cell.length_a   1.000
_cell.length_b   1.000
_cell.length_c   1.000
_cell.angle_alpha   90.00
_cell.angle_beta   90.00
_cell.angle_gamma   90.00
#
_symmetry.space_group_name_H-M   'P 1'
#
loop_
_entity.id
_entity.type
_entity.pdbx_description
1 polymer ?
#
loop_
_entity_poly.entity_id
_entity_poly.type
_entity_poly.pdbx_seq_one_letter_code
_entity_poly.pdbx_strand_id
1 'polypeptide(L)'
;MIIIDGIIFSLQKSGGISVYFYELLKYIQKANKEYLHLLYNNQNAYANGNGFIINSKTRLHISIERFRRVPIIGDETDIFHSSYYRLPERSFSGKIITTVHDFTEEMYPRGIVSKIHHIQKRNAILGSDGIICISKNTMMDMHRLIPESIDIPTTVIYNGVGDFKSKECLGEYEPYVIFVGARNGYKNFNMCISALKKINDIRLVVVGGGGFTDNELKLLNTLIPGRYSHAGFITEIELNKLYQNSLALIYPSSYEGFGIPVIEAMKSGCPVIASNSSSVQEISNNAALLIDSICDKKIADAIQSLRNPAFRQEKIKLGIMNATNYSWDKMANETLSFYNTIRGL
;
A
#
# COMPACT_ATOMS: atom_id res chain seq x y z
N MET A 1 18.85 -20.77 0.64
CA MET A 1 17.37 -20.79 0.83
C MET A 1 16.85 -19.38 1.09
N ILE A 2 15.55 -19.08 0.84
CA ILE A 2 14.89 -17.82 1.21
C ILE A 2 13.90 -18.12 2.35
N ILE A 3 13.97 -17.37 3.43
CA ILE A 3 13.14 -17.57 4.62
C ILE A 3 12.27 -16.33 4.81
N ILE A 4 10.96 -16.48 4.65
CA ILE A 4 9.99 -15.39 4.82
C ILE A 4 9.29 -15.55 6.17
N ASP A 5 9.46 -14.57 7.07
CA ASP A 5 8.69 -14.49 8.31
C ASP A 5 7.29 -13.96 8.01
N GLY A 6 6.30 -14.83 7.99
CA GLY A 6 4.92 -14.52 7.63
C GLY A 6 4.06 -13.94 8.76
N ILE A 7 4.64 -13.28 9.76
CA ILE A 7 3.90 -12.72 10.89
C ILE A 7 2.78 -11.76 10.46
N ILE A 8 2.96 -11.04 9.34
CA ILE A 8 1.96 -10.10 8.83
C ILE A 8 0.60 -10.77 8.54
N PHE A 9 0.60 -12.02 8.07
CA PHE A 9 -0.62 -12.76 7.79
C PHE A 9 -1.43 -13.10 9.05
N SER A 10 -0.80 -12.99 10.22
CA SER A 10 -1.46 -13.15 11.52
C SER A 10 -1.87 -11.82 12.15
N LEU A 11 -1.28 -10.70 11.71
CA LEU A 11 -1.55 -9.36 12.22
C LEU A 11 -2.67 -8.64 11.46
N GLN A 12 -2.92 -9.01 10.19
CA GLN A 12 -3.89 -8.38 9.32
C GLN A 12 -4.83 -9.43 8.71
N LYS A 13 -6.14 -9.14 8.65
CA LYS A 13 -7.09 -9.94 7.87
C LYS A 13 -6.89 -9.75 6.36
N SER A 14 -6.55 -8.52 5.95
CA SER A 14 -6.14 -8.11 4.61
C SER A 14 -5.45 -6.75 4.71
N GLY A 15 -4.53 -6.45 3.79
CA GLY A 15 -3.84 -5.14 3.76
C GLY A 15 -2.67 -5.15 2.77
N GLY A 16 -2.19 -3.96 2.42
CA GLY A 16 -1.12 -3.80 1.42
C GLY A 16 0.13 -4.63 1.69
N ILE A 17 0.56 -4.73 2.97
CA ILE A 17 1.74 -5.51 3.34
C ILE A 17 1.50 -7.01 3.13
N SER A 18 0.32 -7.53 3.48
CA SER A 18 0.01 -8.94 3.26
C SER A 18 -0.11 -9.27 1.76
N VAL A 19 -0.63 -8.36 0.94
CA VAL A 19 -0.64 -8.51 -0.53
C VAL A 19 0.79 -8.54 -1.08
N TYR A 20 1.66 -7.62 -0.63
CA TYR A 20 3.07 -7.58 -1.04
C TYR A 20 3.77 -8.93 -0.82
N PHE A 21 3.69 -9.48 0.40
CA PHE A 21 4.35 -10.76 0.72
C PHE A 21 3.67 -11.96 0.06
N TYR A 22 2.37 -11.92 -0.16
CA TYR A 22 1.65 -12.92 -0.93
C TYR A 22 2.15 -12.99 -2.39
N GLU A 23 2.23 -11.86 -3.06
CA GLU A 23 2.70 -11.79 -4.44
C GLU A 23 4.19 -12.15 -4.57
N LEU A 24 5.01 -11.76 -3.60
CA LEU A 24 6.41 -12.17 -3.54
C LEU A 24 6.56 -13.70 -3.41
N LEU A 25 5.81 -14.33 -2.49
CA LEU A 25 5.81 -15.78 -2.29
C LEU A 25 5.35 -16.53 -3.54
N LYS A 26 4.28 -16.07 -4.16
CA LYS A 26 3.74 -16.63 -5.40
C LYS A 26 4.78 -16.59 -6.53
N TYR A 27 5.53 -15.49 -6.65
CA TYR A 27 6.61 -15.35 -7.63
C TYR A 27 7.78 -16.28 -7.32
N ILE A 28 8.23 -16.34 -6.06
CA ILE A 28 9.31 -17.23 -5.60
C ILE A 28 8.98 -18.70 -5.95
N GLN A 29 7.73 -19.12 -5.70
CA GLN A 29 7.24 -20.46 -6.02
C GLN A 29 7.25 -20.70 -7.53
N LYS A 30 6.72 -19.77 -8.34
CA LYS A 30 6.73 -19.85 -9.81
C LYS A 30 8.14 -19.93 -10.39
N ALA A 31 9.09 -19.25 -9.76
CA ALA A 31 10.50 -19.25 -10.14
C ALA A 31 11.28 -20.49 -9.66
N ASN A 32 10.60 -21.47 -9.04
CA ASN A 32 11.20 -22.69 -8.47
C ASN A 32 12.40 -22.42 -7.55
N LYS A 33 12.35 -21.33 -6.78
CA LYS A 33 13.37 -21.03 -5.78
C LYS A 33 13.07 -21.75 -4.48
N GLU A 34 14.11 -22.27 -3.83
CA GLU A 34 13.99 -22.87 -2.52
C GLU A 34 13.62 -21.82 -1.48
N TYR A 35 12.52 -22.01 -0.76
CA TYR A 35 12.07 -21.09 0.28
C TYR A 35 11.38 -21.78 1.44
N LEU A 36 11.42 -21.09 2.59
CA LEU A 36 10.71 -21.44 3.81
C LEU A 36 9.78 -20.28 4.17
N HIS A 37 8.47 -20.54 4.24
CA HIS A 37 7.49 -19.59 4.73
C HIS A 37 7.05 -19.95 6.14
N LEU A 38 7.36 -19.08 7.10
CA LEU A 38 6.94 -19.24 8.48
C LEU A 38 5.57 -18.61 8.67
N LEU A 39 4.55 -19.43 8.80
CA LEU A 39 3.19 -18.99 9.07
C LEU A 39 2.79 -19.31 10.51
N TYR A 40 2.15 -18.35 11.16
CA TYR A 40 1.70 -18.46 12.56
C TYR A 40 0.18 -18.73 12.62
N ASN A 41 -0.61 -17.95 13.35
CA ASN A 41 -2.06 -18.11 13.35
C ASN A 41 -2.67 -17.46 12.12
N ASN A 42 -3.34 -18.24 11.27
CA ASN A 42 -3.82 -17.78 9.98
C ASN A 42 -5.26 -17.27 10.03
N GLN A 43 -5.44 -15.96 9.91
CA GLN A 43 -6.74 -15.31 9.70
C GLN A 43 -6.78 -14.43 8.43
N ASN A 44 -5.72 -14.47 7.62
CA ASN A 44 -5.56 -13.61 6.44
C ASN A 44 -6.13 -14.28 5.19
N ALA A 45 -6.82 -13.48 4.36
CA ALA A 45 -7.46 -13.95 3.13
C ALA A 45 -6.46 -14.54 2.11
N TYR A 46 -5.20 -14.12 2.14
CA TYR A 46 -4.15 -14.55 1.20
C TYR A 46 -3.31 -15.72 1.70
N ALA A 47 -3.39 -16.07 2.99
CA ALA A 47 -2.51 -17.08 3.57
C ALA A 47 -2.90 -18.54 3.22
N ASN A 48 -4.09 -18.79 2.70
CA ASN A 48 -4.69 -20.11 2.52
C ASN A 48 -4.50 -20.70 1.12
N GLY A 49 -3.39 -20.53 0.43
CA GLY A 49 -3.38 -20.93 -0.97
C GLY A 49 -2.14 -21.64 -1.51
N ASN A 50 -0.99 -21.56 -0.87
CA ASN A 50 0.26 -21.97 -1.52
C ASN A 50 1.17 -22.81 -0.64
N GLY A 51 1.11 -24.02 -0.80
CA GLY A 51 1.84 -25.26 -0.74
C GLY A 51 3.14 -25.44 0.06
N PHE A 52 3.72 -24.54 0.79
CA PHE A 52 4.84 -24.80 1.71
C PHE A 52 4.70 -23.95 2.96
N ILE A 53 3.76 -24.35 3.82
CA ILE A 53 3.53 -23.65 5.08
C ILE A 53 4.04 -24.54 6.19
N ILE A 54 5.14 -24.15 6.81
CA ILE A 54 5.49 -24.69 8.13
C ILE A 54 4.74 -23.84 9.14
N ASN A 55 3.69 -24.41 9.73
CA ASN A 55 3.01 -23.80 10.87
C ASN A 55 3.98 -23.77 12.06
N SER A 56 4.58 -22.61 12.29
CA SER A 56 5.28 -22.40 13.55
C SER A 56 4.24 -22.15 14.64
N LYS A 57 4.27 -22.94 15.70
CA LYS A 57 3.42 -22.69 16.87
C LYS A 57 3.88 -21.40 17.55
N THR A 58 3.00 -20.40 17.63
CA THR A 58 3.24 -19.23 18.45
C THR A 58 3.31 -19.67 19.93
N ARG A 59 4.33 -19.21 20.64
CA ARG A 59 4.46 -19.48 22.09
C ARG A 59 3.64 -18.51 22.93
N LEU A 60 3.30 -17.34 22.36
CA LEU A 60 2.60 -16.25 23.01
C LEU A 60 1.46 -15.75 22.13
N HIS A 61 0.59 -14.91 22.69
CA HIS A 61 -0.43 -14.21 21.90
C HIS A 61 0.24 -13.36 20.80
N ILE A 62 -0.35 -13.32 19.62
CA ILE A 62 0.25 -12.72 18.43
C ILE A 62 0.70 -11.26 18.61
N SER A 63 -0.01 -10.49 19.43
CA SER A 63 0.33 -9.10 19.76
C SER A 63 1.66 -8.95 20.51
N ILE A 64 2.11 -10.01 21.21
CA ILE A 64 3.39 -10.07 21.92
C ILE A 64 4.44 -10.78 21.04
N GLU A 65 4.01 -11.85 20.35
CA GLU A 65 4.87 -12.64 19.47
C GLU A 65 5.55 -11.78 18.39
N ARG A 66 4.88 -10.75 17.88
CA ARG A 66 5.42 -9.81 16.89
C ARG A 66 6.71 -9.10 17.33
N PHE A 67 6.97 -8.99 18.62
CA PHE A 67 8.16 -8.33 19.18
C PHE A 67 9.31 -9.29 19.48
N ARG A 68 9.07 -10.59 19.35
CA ARG A 68 10.10 -11.60 19.63
C ARG A 68 10.95 -11.88 18.39
N ARG A 69 12.21 -12.25 18.63
CA ARG A 69 13.07 -12.80 17.59
C ARG A 69 12.52 -14.14 17.08
N VAL A 70 12.72 -14.39 15.80
CA VAL A 70 12.29 -15.65 15.16
C VAL A 70 13.32 -16.73 15.46
N PRO A 71 12.94 -17.86 16.11
CA PRO A 71 13.86 -18.93 16.46
C PRO A 71 14.15 -19.79 15.23
N ILE A 72 15.08 -19.30 14.39
CA ILE A 72 15.51 -19.97 13.18
C ILE A 72 17.03 -20.03 13.10
N ILE A 73 17.54 -21.11 12.55
CA ILE A 73 18.93 -21.33 12.20
C ILE A 73 19.03 -21.30 10.69
N GLY A 74 20.10 -20.75 10.15
CA GLY A 74 20.37 -20.71 8.72
C GLY A 74 21.85 -20.58 8.44
N ASP A 75 22.22 -20.87 7.20
CA ASP A 75 23.57 -20.79 6.68
C ASP A 75 23.89 -19.38 6.18
N GLU A 76 25.16 -19.04 5.97
CA GLU A 76 25.63 -17.73 5.49
C GLU A 76 25.01 -17.32 4.15
N THR A 77 24.60 -18.30 3.33
CA THR A 77 23.95 -18.06 2.04
C THR A 77 22.44 -17.85 2.13
N ASP A 78 21.84 -18.05 3.30
CA ASP A 78 20.40 -17.91 3.50
C ASP A 78 20.00 -16.43 3.57
N ILE A 79 18.76 -16.13 3.11
CA ILE A 79 18.12 -14.82 3.27
C ILE A 79 16.97 -14.97 4.24
N PHE A 80 16.98 -14.18 5.28
CA PHE A 80 15.80 -13.95 6.13
C PHE A 80 15.15 -12.63 5.75
N HIS A 81 13.87 -12.65 5.34
CA HIS A 81 13.11 -11.46 5.03
C HIS A 81 11.91 -11.32 5.96
N SER A 82 11.93 -10.28 6.77
CA SER A 82 10.88 -9.99 7.73
C SER A 82 9.66 -9.34 7.06
N SER A 83 8.48 -9.90 7.27
CA SER A 83 7.25 -9.29 6.79
C SER A 83 6.73 -8.16 7.68
N TYR A 84 7.19 -8.07 8.93
CA TYR A 84 6.79 -7.01 9.85
C TYR A 84 7.80 -6.74 10.97
N TYR A 85 8.97 -6.24 10.62
CA TYR A 85 10.00 -5.72 11.54
C TYR A 85 10.46 -6.68 12.63
N ARG A 86 10.50 -7.98 12.34
CA ARG A 86 11.10 -8.98 13.22
C ARG A 86 12.52 -9.32 12.75
N LEU A 87 13.38 -9.65 13.71
CA LEU A 87 14.71 -10.16 13.43
C LEU A 87 14.78 -11.65 13.80
N PRO A 88 15.62 -12.45 13.15
CA PRO A 88 15.93 -13.81 13.57
C PRO A 88 16.73 -13.77 14.87
N GLU A 89 16.88 -14.93 15.52
CA GLU A 89 17.78 -15.06 16.66
C GLU A 89 19.23 -14.75 16.26
N ARG A 90 20.05 -14.40 17.27
CA ARG A 90 21.45 -13.99 17.04
C ARG A 90 22.34 -15.10 16.49
N SER A 91 21.90 -16.34 16.60
CA SER A 91 22.57 -17.53 16.04
C SER A 91 22.33 -17.74 14.55
N PHE A 92 21.45 -16.90 13.93
CA PHE A 92 21.25 -16.93 12.49
C PHE A 92 22.46 -16.32 11.77
N SER A 93 23.10 -17.11 10.89
CA SER A 93 24.33 -16.73 10.18
C SER A 93 24.08 -16.09 8.81
N GLY A 94 22.85 -16.19 8.29
CA GLY A 94 22.48 -15.69 6.95
C GLY A 94 22.28 -14.17 6.92
N LYS A 95 21.88 -13.67 5.76
CA LYS A 95 21.63 -12.26 5.52
C LYS A 95 20.20 -11.87 5.87
N ILE A 96 20.04 -10.69 6.47
CA ILE A 96 18.75 -10.18 6.95
C ILE A 96 18.31 -9.03 6.05
N ILE A 97 17.09 -9.14 5.48
CA ILE A 97 16.45 -8.12 4.68
C ILE A 97 15.19 -7.62 5.39
N THR A 98 15.01 -6.31 5.40
CA THR A 98 13.78 -5.67 5.88
C THR A 98 13.16 -4.82 4.80
N THR A 99 11.85 -5.01 4.52
CA THR A 99 11.08 -4.08 3.70
C THR A 99 10.42 -3.03 4.58
N VAL A 100 10.65 -1.76 4.25
CA VAL A 100 10.05 -0.59 4.90
C VAL A 100 8.91 -0.08 4.04
N HIS A 101 7.68 -0.15 4.58
CA HIS A 101 6.47 0.20 3.84
C HIS A 101 6.07 1.67 4.01
N ASP A 102 6.21 2.24 5.20
CA ASP A 102 5.90 3.65 5.49
C ASP A 102 6.43 4.08 6.84
N PHE A 103 6.26 5.36 7.15
CA PHE A 103 6.48 5.98 8.45
C PHE A 103 5.20 6.67 8.98
N THR A 104 4.02 6.15 8.63
CA THR A 104 2.72 6.73 9.02
C THR A 104 2.58 6.87 10.53
N GLU A 105 3.00 5.86 11.30
CA GLU A 105 2.91 5.90 12.77
C GLU A 105 3.85 6.94 13.39
N GLU A 106 4.95 7.28 12.72
CA GLU A 106 5.89 8.33 13.13
C GLU A 106 5.38 9.71 12.77
N MET A 107 4.74 9.86 11.60
CA MET A 107 4.17 11.12 11.12
C MET A 107 2.87 11.49 11.85
N TYR A 108 2.07 10.47 12.23
CA TYR A 108 0.78 10.62 12.90
C TYR A 108 0.71 9.76 14.16
N PRO A 109 1.49 10.09 15.19
CA PRO A 109 1.66 9.22 16.36
C PRO A 109 0.38 9.07 17.18
N ARG A 110 0.10 7.85 17.62
CA ARG A 110 -1.03 7.47 18.48
C ARG A 110 -0.57 7.09 19.89
N GLY A 111 0.24 7.97 20.49
CA GLY A 111 0.74 7.77 21.85
C GLY A 111 1.85 6.73 21.95
N ILE A 112 1.86 5.95 23.05
CA ILE A 112 2.94 5.02 23.39
C ILE A 112 3.07 3.86 22.38
N VAL A 113 1.97 3.44 21.77
CA VAL A 113 1.96 2.35 20.79
C VAL A 113 2.82 2.69 19.58
N SER A 114 2.72 3.92 19.07
CA SER A 114 3.55 4.38 17.94
C SER A 114 5.03 4.45 18.32
N LYS A 115 5.37 4.80 19.56
CA LYS A 115 6.76 4.78 20.04
C LYS A 115 7.33 3.36 20.07
N ILE A 116 6.57 2.39 20.57
CA ILE A 116 6.99 0.98 20.60
C ILE A 116 7.17 0.45 19.17
N HIS A 117 6.25 0.79 18.27
CA HIS A 117 6.34 0.41 16.86
C HIS A 117 7.58 1.02 16.19
N HIS A 118 7.87 2.29 16.45
CA HIS A 118 9.07 2.97 15.95
C HIS A 118 10.36 2.28 16.43
N ILE A 119 10.45 1.94 17.72
CA ILE A 119 11.61 1.23 18.26
C ILE A 119 11.77 -0.14 17.58
N GLN A 120 10.68 -0.88 17.37
CA GLN A 120 10.72 -2.16 16.67
C GLN A 120 11.21 -2.00 15.23
N LYS A 121 10.65 -1.05 14.50
CA LYS A 121 11.03 -0.73 13.11
C LYS A 121 12.51 -0.32 13.03
N ARG A 122 12.94 0.61 13.88
CA ARG A 122 14.34 1.04 13.97
C ARG A 122 15.29 -0.13 14.22
N ASN A 123 14.97 -1.00 15.18
CA ASN A 123 15.82 -2.16 15.50
C ASN A 123 15.88 -3.14 14.31
N ALA A 124 14.79 -3.37 13.59
CA ALA A 124 14.79 -4.21 12.41
C ALA A 124 15.64 -3.60 11.28
N ILE A 125 15.50 -2.31 11.01
CA ILE A 125 16.30 -1.59 10.03
C ILE A 125 17.80 -1.69 10.35
N LEU A 126 18.19 -1.32 11.57
CA LEU A 126 19.61 -1.33 11.98
C LEU A 126 20.19 -2.74 12.15
N GLY A 127 19.37 -3.75 12.27
CA GLY A 127 19.78 -5.16 12.32
C GLY A 127 19.76 -5.87 10.99
N SER A 128 19.56 -5.16 9.87
CA SER A 128 19.49 -5.73 8.52
C SER A 128 20.79 -5.55 7.76
N ASP A 129 21.12 -6.52 6.90
CA ASP A 129 22.21 -6.43 5.92
C ASP A 129 21.77 -5.67 4.66
N GLY A 130 20.45 -5.57 4.41
CA GLY A 130 19.91 -4.83 3.29
C GLY A 130 18.48 -4.36 3.55
N ILE A 131 18.12 -3.23 2.97
CA ILE A 131 16.80 -2.61 3.14
C ILE A 131 16.13 -2.40 1.79
N ILE A 132 14.86 -2.75 1.72
CA ILE A 132 13.98 -2.43 0.60
C ILE A 132 13.00 -1.34 1.05
N CYS A 133 13.02 -0.18 0.41
CA CYS A 133 12.00 0.84 0.59
C CYS A 133 11.02 0.81 -0.58
N ILE A 134 9.69 0.88 -0.29
CA ILE A 134 8.67 0.76 -1.36
C ILE A 134 8.47 2.05 -2.18
N SER A 135 9.16 3.14 -1.81
CA SER A 135 9.23 4.40 -2.56
C SER A 135 10.48 5.19 -2.18
N LYS A 136 10.88 6.14 -3.01
CA LYS A 136 11.97 7.09 -2.69
C LYS A 136 11.60 7.95 -1.49
N ASN A 137 10.32 8.34 -1.38
CA ASN A 137 9.84 9.07 -0.22
C ASN A 137 10.05 8.26 1.07
N THR A 138 9.71 6.95 1.06
CA THR A 138 9.93 6.08 2.23
C THR A 138 11.42 5.97 2.56
N MET A 139 12.30 5.91 1.57
CA MET A 139 13.75 5.89 1.78
C MET A 139 14.25 7.22 2.40
N MET A 140 13.79 8.36 1.89
CA MET A 140 14.14 9.68 2.45
C MET A 140 13.65 9.82 3.90
N ASP A 141 12.42 9.39 4.19
CA ASP A 141 11.87 9.39 5.54
C ASP A 141 12.67 8.47 6.48
N MET A 142 13.09 7.30 6.00
CA MET A 142 13.95 6.39 6.75
C MET A 142 15.25 7.05 7.17
N HIS A 143 16.00 7.62 6.22
CA HIS A 143 17.28 8.28 6.53
C HIS A 143 17.11 9.52 7.41
N ARG A 144 15.98 10.24 7.29
CA ARG A 144 15.66 11.40 8.15
C ARG A 144 15.35 10.98 9.58
N LEU A 145 14.57 9.89 9.77
CA LEU A 145 14.09 9.45 11.09
C LEU A 145 15.06 8.49 11.78
N ILE A 146 15.89 7.80 11.00
CA ILE A 146 16.88 6.82 11.45
C ILE A 146 18.18 7.10 10.68
N PRO A 147 18.91 8.18 11.02
CA PRO A 147 20.12 8.58 10.28
C PRO A 147 21.19 7.49 10.21
N GLU A 148 21.26 6.61 11.20
CA GLU A 148 22.20 5.49 11.25
C GLU A 148 21.96 4.46 10.14
N SER A 149 20.82 4.52 9.45
CA SER A 149 20.53 3.63 8.32
C SER A 149 21.25 4.01 7.02
N ILE A 150 21.95 5.16 6.96
CA ILE A 150 22.54 5.68 5.73
C ILE A 150 23.61 4.74 5.13
N ASP A 151 24.35 4.01 5.98
CA ASP A 151 25.43 3.11 5.57
C ASP A 151 24.93 1.69 5.24
N ILE A 152 23.63 1.40 5.45
CA ILE A 152 23.07 0.08 5.15
C ILE A 152 22.68 0.03 3.67
N PRO A 153 23.10 -1.01 2.92
CA PRO A 153 22.70 -1.20 1.53
C PRO A 153 21.18 -1.10 1.37
N THR A 154 20.72 -0.09 0.65
CA THR A 154 19.29 0.23 0.50
C THR A 154 18.92 0.33 -0.97
N THR A 155 17.78 -0.24 -1.34
CA THR A 155 17.19 -0.11 -2.67
C THR A 155 15.73 0.33 -2.59
N VAL A 156 15.25 0.99 -3.66
CA VAL A 156 13.83 1.31 -3.83
C VAL A 156 13.22 0.31 -4.81
N ILE A 157 12.25 -0.46 -4.34
CA ILE A 157 11.49 -1.41 -5.15
C ILE A 157 10.00 -1.08 -4.99
N TYR A 158 9.41 -0.58 -6.07
CA TYR A 158 8.01 -0.18 -6.06
C TYR A 158 7.05 -1.36 -5.96
N ASN A 159 5.92 -1.15 -5.29
CA ASN A 159 4.84 -2.15 -5.26
C ASN A 159 4.26 -2.37 -6.66
N GLY A 160 3.74 -3.56 -6.89
CA GLY A 160 2.88 -3.86 -8.01
C GLY A 160 1.41 -3.51 -7.74
N VAL A 161 0.58 -3.76 -8.72
CA VAL A 161 -0.88 -3.74 -8.63
C VAL A 161 -1.48 -4.98 -9.28
N GLY A 162 -2.68 -5.35 -8.84
CA GLY A 162 -3.42 -6.50 -9.33
C GLY A 162 -3.80 -6.43 -10.82
N ASP A 163 -4.59 -7.39 -11.29
CA ASP A 163 -5.00 -7.50 -12.70
C ASP A 163 -6.16 -6.54 -13.04
N PHE A 164 -5.96 -5.26 -12.77
CA PHE A 164 -6.89 -4.21 -13.17
C PHE A 164 -6.78 -3.97 -14.69
N LYS A 165 -7.91 -3.64 -15.33
CA LYS A 165 -7.99 -3.41 -16.79
C LYS A 165 -8.89 -2.21 -17.08
N SER A 166 -8.54 -1.43 -18.09
CA SER A 166 -9.38 -0.36 -18.59
C SER A 166 -10.54 -0.91 -19.43
N LYS A 167 -11.60 -0.11 -19.64
CA LYS A 167 -12.66 -0.41 -20.59
C LYS A 167 -12.15 -0.28 -22.03
N GLU A 168 -12.85 -0.93 -22.97
CA GLU A 168 -12.66 -0.70 -24.40
C GLU A 168 -13.05 0.74 -24.80
N CYS A 169 -14.20 1.23 -24.33
CA CYS A 169 -14.65 2.61 -24.53
C CYS A 169 -14.15 3.51 -23.41
N LEU A 170 -13.02 4.16 -23.63
CA LEU A 170 -12.44 5.08 -22.66
C LEU A 170 -13.21 6.42 -22.65
N GLY A 171 -13.42 6.95 -21.45
CA GLY A 171 -14.00 8.29 -21.24
C GLY A 171 -15.47 8.30 -20.82
N GLU A 172 -16.22 7.23 -21.01
CA GLU A 172 -17.56 7.08 -20.43
C GLU A 172 -17.47 6.87 -18.92
N TYR A 173 -18.36 7.55 -18.18
CA TYR A 173 -18.43 7.43 -16.72
C TYR A 173 -19.85 7.62 -16.21
N GLU A 174 -20.13 7.08 -15.03
CA GLU A 174 -21.30 7.40 -14.23
C GLU A 174 -21.01 8.65 -13.35
N PRO A 175 -22.04 9.42 -12.95
CA PRO A 175 -21.84 10.67 -12.20
C PRO A 175 -21.45 10.42 -10.74
N TYR A 176 -20.35 9.73 -10.49
CA TYR A 176 -19.77 9.55 -9.16
C TYR A 176 -18.25 9.64 -9.17
N VAL A 177 -17.71 9.96 -8.00
CA VAL A 177 -16.29 9.82 -7.66
C VAL A 177 -16.12 8.73 -6.63
N ILE A 178 -14.95 8.08 -6.63
CA ILE A 178 -14.65 6.99 -5.72
C ILE A 178 -13.58 7.40 -4.70
N PHE A 179 -13.76 6.97 -3.45
CA PHE A 179 -12.76 7.03 -2.38
C PHE A 179 -12.48 5.62 -1.88
N VAL A 180 -11.20 5.22 -1.81
CA VAL A 180 -10.79 3.86 -1.47
C VAL A 180 -9.87 3.85 -0.26
N GLY A 181 -10.19 3.00 0.73
CA GLY A 181 -9.39 2.74 1.90
C GLY A 181 -9.95 3.29 3.21
N ALA A 182 -9.10 3.31 4.25
CA ALA A 182 -9.44 3.87 5.55
C ALA A 182 -9.69 5.38 5.46
N ARG A 183 -10.52 5.90 6.38
CA ARG A 183 -10.91 7.32 6.43
C ARG A 183 -10.28 8.07 7.61
N ASN A 184 -9.11 7.63 8.06
CA ASN A 184 -8.37 8.26 9.14
C ASN A 184 -8.03 9.73 8.82
N GLY A 185 -7.79 10.56 9.84
CA GLY A 185 -7.63 12.01 9.70
C GLY A 185 -6.69 12.46 8.57
N TYR A 186 -5.51 11.84 8.45
CA TYR A 186 -4.54 12.17 7.39
C TYR A 186 -4.97 11.78 5.97
N LYS A 187 -6.03 10.96 5.83
CA LYS A 187 -6.65 10.62 4.53
C LYS A 187 -7.59 11.72 4.02
N ASN A 188 -7.89 12.72 4.85
CA ASN A 188 -8.68 13.91 4.49
C ASN A 188 -10.06 13.62 3.86
N PHE A 189 -10.73 12.56 4.31
CA PHE A 189 -12.05 12.16 3.81
C PHE A 189 -13.08 13.30 3.88
N ASN A 190 -13.04 14.10 4.96
CA ASN A 190 -13.93 15.24 5.15
C ASN A 190 -13.78 16.30 4.03
N MET A 191 -12.57 16.46 3.47
CA MET A 191 -12.33 17.38 2.37
C MET A 191 -13.02 16.92 1.07
N CYS A 192 -13.08 15.59 0.84
CA CYS A 192 -13.87 15.02 -0.26
C CYS A 192 -15.35 15.40 -0.14
N ILE A 193 -15.93 15.20 1.05
CA ILE A 193 -17.34 15.49 1.30
C ILE A 193 -17.63 16.98 1.12
N SER A 194 -16.75 17.84 1.65
CA SER A 194 -16.88 19.30 1.51
C SER A 194 -16.75 19.77 0.07
N ALA A 195 -15.91 19.14 -0.75
CA ALA A 195 -15.80 19.41 -2.17
C ALA A 195 -17.10 19.06 -2.92
N LEU A 196 -17.69 17.92 -2.61
CA LEU A 196 -18.93 17.45 -3.25
C LEU A 196 -20.17 18.27 -2.84
N LYS A 197 -20.13 18.98 -1.72
CA LYS A 197 -21.14 20.00 -1.38
C LYS A 197 -21.23 21.08 -2.46
N LYS A 198 -20.11 21.39 -3.12
CA LYS A 198 -20.04 22.44 -4.17
C LYS A 198 -20.49 21.94 -5.56
N ILE A 199 -20.75 20.62 -5.69
CA ILE A 199 -21.09 19.94 -6.95
C ILE A 199 -22.32 19.06 -6.71
N ASN A 200 -23.47 19.46 -7.24
CA ASN A 200 -24.74 18.86 -6.82
C ASN A 200 -25.12 17.55 -7.54
N ASP A 201 -24.52 17.24 -8.67
CA ASP A 201 -24.87 16.13 -9.56
C ASP A 201 -23.87 14.95 -9.51
N ILE A 202 -22.88 15.00 -8.62
CA ILE A 202 -21.90 13.93 -8.45
C ILE A 202 -22.13 13.23 -7.10
N ARG A 203 -22.14 11.90 -7.13
CA ARG A 203 -22.23 11.04 -5.93
C ARG A 203 -20.82 10.64 -5.43
N LEU A 204 -20.74 10.19 -4.19
CA LEU A 204 -19.55 9.61 -3.57
C LEU A 204 -19.76 8.10 -3.35
N VAL A 205 -18.89 7.29 -3.93
CA VAL A 205 -18.80 5.85 -3.64
C VAL A 205 -17.58 5.61 -2.77
N VAL A 206 -17.78 5.02 -1.60
CA VAL A 206 -16.69 4.70 -0.65
C VAL A 206 -16.47 3.20 -0.59
N VAL A 207 -15.22 2.78 -0.72
CA VAL A 207 -14.81 1.36 -0.67
C VAL A 207 -13.85 1.11 0.47
N GLY A 208 -14.11 0.08 1.27
CA GLY A 208 -13.25 -0.31 2.39
C GLY A 208 -13.34 0.61 3.61
N GLY A 209 -12.39 0.48 4.52
CA GLY A 209 -12.30 1.30 5.73
C GLY A 209 -13.35 1.01 6.82
N GLY A 210 -14.15 -0.06 6.67
CA GLY A 210 -15.26 -0.38 7.58
C GLY A 210 -16.49 0.51 7.36
N GLY A 211 -17.57 0.31 8.12
CA GLY A 211 -18.78 1.15 8.05
C GLY A 211 -18.49 2.61 8.39
N PHE A 212 -19.40 3.51 8.01
CA PHE A 212 -19.31 4.90 8.42
C PHE A 212 -19.50 5.04 9.93
N THR A 213 -18.72 5.92 10.54
CA THR A 213 -18.92 6.36 11.93
C THR A 213 -20.10 7.33 12.01
N ASP A 214 -20.68 7.53 13.22
CA ASP A 214 -21.78 8.50 13.43
C ASP A 214 -21.40 9.92 13.01
N ASN A 215 -20.15 10.33 13.24
CA ASN A 215 -19.65 11.63 12.82
C ASN A 215 -19.56 11.75 11.30
N GLU A 216 -19.11 10.70 10.61
CA GLU A 216 -19.09 10.66 9.15
C GLU A 216 -20.49 10.68 8.57
N LEU A 217 -21.43 9.90 9.12
CA LEU A 217 -22.84 9.91 8.70
C LEU A 217 -23.48 11.29 8.91
N LYS A 218 -23.24 11.93 10.04
CA LYS A 218 -23.73 13.29 10.29
C LYS A 218 -23.20 14.28 9.24
N LEU A 219 -21.91 14.20 8.90
CA LEU A 219 -21.29 15.08 7.90
C LEU A 219 -21.87 14.82 6.50
N LEU A 220 -21.96 13.54 6.12
CA LEU A 220 -22.51 13.10 4.82
C LEU A 220 -23.96 13.55 4.64
N ASN A 221 -24.82 13.31 5.65
CA ASN A 221 -26.23 13.70 5.63
C ASN A 221 -26.44 15.23 5.62
N THR A 222 -25.48 15.99 6.22
CA THR A 222 -25.57 17.45 6.24
C THR A 222 -25.11 18.07 4.93
N LEU A 223 -24.03 17.57 4.32
CA LEU A 223 -23.39 18.21 3.19
C LEU A 223 -23.81 17.64 1.82
N ILE A 224 -24.06 16.33 1.73
CA ILE A 224 -24.39 15.62 0.50
C ILE A 224 -25.49 14.58 0.71
N PRO A 225 -26.67 14.97 1.26
CA PRO A 225 -27.75 14.06 1.59
C PRO A 225 -28.18 13.21 0.39
N GLY A 226 -28.23 11.87 0.57
CA GLY A 226 -28.63 10.92 -0.49
C GLY A 226 -27.63 10.72 -1.63
N ARG A 227 -26.50 11.43 -1.63
CA ARG A 227 -25.48 11.36 -2.70
C ARG A 227 -24.22 10.60 -2.31
N TYR A 228 -24.32 9.61 -1.45
CA TYR A 228 -23.22 8.76 -1.07
C TYR A 228 -23.65 7.30 -0.93
N SER A 229 -22.70 6.40 -1.06
CA SER A 229 -22.87 4.97 -0.78
C SER A 229 -21.58 4.37 -0.26
N HIS A 230 -21.68 3.25 0.46
CA HIS A 230 -20.55 2.48 0.95
C HIS A 230 -20.63 1.07 0.39
N ALA A 231 -19.65 0.67 -0.40
CA ALA A 231 -19.59 -0.64 -1.06
C ALA A 231 -19.06 -1.76 -0.13
N GLY A 232 -18.53 -1.41 1.04
CA GLY A 232 -17.98 -2.40 1.96
C GLY A 232 -16.66 -3.01 1.48
N PHE A 233 -16.45 -4.29 1.80
CA PHE A 233 -15.37 -5.10 1.24
C PHE A 233 -15.88 -5.76 -0.05
N ILE A 234 -15.19 -5.49 -1.14
CA ILE A 234 -15.51 -5.99 -2.49
C ILE A 234 -14.30 -6.69 -3.09
N THR A 235 -14.52 -7.51 -4.09
CA THR A 235 -13.47 -8.19 -4.85
C THR A 235 -12.70 -7.20 -5.73
N GLU A 236 -11.50 -7.56 -6.18
CA GLU A 236 -10.72 -6.76 -7.15
C GLU A 236 -11.50 -6.54 -8.46
N ILE A 237 -12.28 -7.53 -8.90
CA ILE A 237 -13.12 -7.43 -10.11
C ILE A 237 -14.20 -6.35 -9.93
N GLU A 238 -14.85 -6.32 -8.78
CA GLU A 238 -15.87 -5.31 -8.46
C GLU A 238 -15.24 -3.92 -8.30
N LEU A 239 -14.09 -3.84 -7.63
CA LEU A 239 -13.33 -2.59 -7.51
C LEU A 239 -12.89 -2.05 -8.87
N ASN A 240 -12.40 -2.93 -9.76
CA ASN A 240 -12.04 -2.55 -11.12
C ASN A 240 -13.24 -1.96 -11.88
N LYS A 241 -14.43 -2.57 -11.78
CA LYS A 241 -15.67 -2.03 -12.38
C LYS A 241 -16.04 -0.65 -11.82
N LEU A 242 -15.89 -0.47 -10.49
CA LEU A 242 -16.13 0.84 -9.87
C LEU A 242 -15.14 1.90 -10.36
N TYR A 243 -13.86 1.58 -10.48
CA TYR A 243 -12.89 2.50 -11.07
C TYR A 243 -13.25 2.84 -12.53
N GLN A 244 -13.51 1.83 -13.35
CA GLN A 244 -13.83 2.00 -14.77
C GLN A 244 -15.03 2.92 -15.02
N ASN A 245 -16.01 2.92 -14.13
CA ASN A 245 -17.26 3.67 -14.28
C ASN A 245 -17.22 5.02 -13.56
N SER A 246 -16.21 5.30 -12.72
CA SER A 246 -16.13 6.55 -11.97
C SER A 246 -15.63 7.73 -12.82
N LEU A 247 -16.04 8.93 -12.46
CA LEU A 247 -15.45 10.16 -12.98
C LEU A 247 -13.99 10.28 -12.58
N ALA A 248 -13.66 10.00 -11.30
CA ALA A 248 -12.32 10.02 -10.78
C ALA A 248 -12.19 9.25 -9.45
N LEU A 249 -10.98 8.77 -9.15
CA LEU A 249 -10.55 8.48 -7.78
C LEU A 249 -10.18 9.81 -7.10
N ILE A 250 -10.66 10.03 -5.87
CA ILE A 250 -10.21 11.13 -5.01
C ILE A 250 -9.33 10.55 -3.90
N TYR A 251 -8.05 10.94 -3.89
CA TYR A 251 -7.04 10.42 -2.98
C TYR A 251 -6.24 11.55 -2.30
N PRO A 252 -6.87 12.31 -1.39
CA PRO A 252 -6.32 13.53 -0.81
C PRO A 252 -5.47 13.26 0.43
N SER A 253 -4.78 12.12 0.48
CA SER A 253 -3.96 11.72 1.63
C SER A 253 -2.79 12.65 1.84
N SER A 254 -2.58 13.13 3.06
CA SER A 254 -1.42 13.97 3.41
C SER A 254 -0.12 13.18 3.43
N TYR A 255 -0.20 11.87 3.62
CA TYR A 255 0.96 10.97 3.66
C TYR A 255 0.59 9.55 3.22
N GLU A 256 1.46 8.93 2.41
CA GLU A 256 1.40 7.53 1.99
C GLU A 256 2.81 6.96 1.85
N GLY A 257 2.96 5.66 2.14
CA GLY A 257 4.19 4.95 1.82
C GLY A 257 4.32 4.63 0.32
N PHE A 258 3.17 4.42 -0.37
CA PHE A 258 3.12 4.20 -1.81
C PHE A 258 1.86 4.80 -2.45
N GLY A 259 0.67 4.22 -2.20
CA GLY A 259 -0.57 4.66 -2.83
C GLY A 259 -1.09 3.68 -3.87
N ILE A 260 -1.18 2.40 -3.54
CA ILE A 260 -1.69 1.33 -4.42
C ILE A 260 -3.00 1.74 -5.14
N PRO A 261 -4.02 2.32 -4.46
CA PRO A 261 -5.26 2.74 -5.11
C PRO A 261 -5.09 3.73 -6.27
N VAL A 262 -4.05 4.56 -6.23
CA VAL A 262 -3.71 5.50 -7.32
C VAL A 262 -3.37 4.74 -8.60
N ILE A 263 -2.52 3.73 -8.49
CA ILE A 263 -2.07 2.95 -9.65
C ILE A 263 -3.17 1.98 -10.12
N GLU A 264 -3.96 1.41 -9.20
CA GLU A 264 -5.16 0.62 -9.54
C GLU A 264 -6.14 1.42 -10.39
N ALA A 265 -6.48 2.64 -9.95
CA ALA A 265 -7.36 3.54 -10.68
C ALA A 265 -6.79 3.89 -12.06
N MET A 266 -5.51 4.24 -12.15
CA MET A 266 -4.83 4.53 -13.42
C MET A 266 -4.88 3.34 -14.36
N LYS A 267 -4.60 2.13 -13.89
CA LYS A 267 -4.63 0.89 -14.67
C LYS A 267 -6.04 0.56 -15.17
N SER A 268 -7.06 0.92 -14.38
CA SER A 268 -8.48 0.76 -14.72
C SER A 268 -8.99 1.83 -15.71
N GLY A 269 -8.17 2.82 -16.10
CA GLY A 269 -8.61 3.95 -16.93
C GLY A 269 -9.43 4.99 -16.17
N CYS A 270 -9.29 5.06 -14.85
CA CYS A 270 -9.91 6.06 -13.98
C CYS A 270 -8.95 7.22 -13.74
N PRO A 271 -9.31 8.46 -14.04
CA PRO A 271 -8.53 9.63 -13.66
C PRO A 271 -8.35 9.72 -12.15
N VAL A 272 -7.22 10.26 -11.70
CA VAL A 272 -6.89 10.40 -10.29
C VAL A 272 -6.74 11.87 -9.91
N ILE A 273 -7.44 12.27 -8.84
CA ILE A 273 -7.25 13.56 -8.15
C ILE A 273 -6.61 13.23 -6.80
N ALA A 274 -5.38 13.69 -6.59
CA ALA A 274 -4.62 13.32 -5.40
C ALA A 274 -3.85 14.50 -4.82
N SER A 275 -3.39 14.36 -3.58
CA SER A 275 -2.48 15.34 -2.97
C SER A 275 -1.10 15.28 -3.62
N ASN A 276 -0.47 16.44 -3.80
CA ASN A 276 0.92 16.56 -4.21
C ASN A 276 1.84 16.36 -3.00
N SER A 277 1.85 15.15 -2.43
CA SER A 277 2.58 14.88 -1.20
C SER A 277 3.10 13.44 -1.15
N SER A 278 4.19 13.25 -0.42
CA SER A 278 4.82 11.95 -0.15
C SER A 278 5.04 11.11 -1.44
N SER A 279 4.88 9.81 -1.36
CA SER A 279 5.04 8.90 -2.50
C SER A 279 4.01 9.10 -3.62
N VAL A 280 2.85 9.72 -3.34
CA VAL A 280 1.78 9.92 -4.34
C VAL A 280 2.27 10.80 -5.50
N GLN A 281 3.02 11.85 -5.21
CA GLN A 281 3.66 12.69 -6.23
C GLN A 281 4.61 11.86 -7.11
N GLU A 282 5.46 11.07 -6.47
CA GLU A 282 6.48 10.25 -7.10
C GLU A 282 5.86 9.22 -8.06
N ILE A 283 4.86 8.45 -7.58
CA ILE A 283 4.27 7.36 -8.37
C ILE A 283 3.30 7.86 -9.44
N SER A 284 2.77 9.06 -9.31
CA SER A 284 1.79 9.61 -10.26
C SER A 284 2.41 10.09 -11.57
N ASN A 285 3.68 10.49 -11.58
CA ASN A 285 4.44 10.89 -12.75
C ASN A 285 3.63 11.80 -13.74
N ASN A 286 2.99 12.86 -13.23
CA ASN A 286 2.12 13.80 -13.97
C ASN A 286 0.80 13.19 -14.52
N ALA A 287 0.52 11.92 -14.32
CA ALA A 287 -0.72 11.29 -14.77
C ALA A 287 -1.94 11.63 -13.88
N ALA A 288 -1.72 12.00 -12.62
CA ALA A 288 -2.77 12.49 -11.73
C ALA A 288 -2.94 14.02 -11.80
N LEU A 289 -4.13 14.50 -11.38
CA LEU A 289 -4.33 15.90 -11.03
C LEU A 289 -3.87 16.09 -9.59
N LEU A 290 -2.66 16.63 -9.41
CA LEU A 290 -2.05 16.83 -8.11
C LEU A 290 -2.49 18.15 -7.49
N ILE A 291 -2.84 18.12 -6.20
CA ILE A 291 -3.28 19.27 -5.40
C ILE A 291 -2.24 19.61 -4.35
N ASP A 292 -1.55 20.74 -4.48
CA ASP A 292 -0.48 21.18 -3.57
C ASP A 292 -0.96 21.47 -2.14
N SER A 293 -2.17 22.02 -2.02
CA SER A 293 -2.80 22.25 -0.71
C SER A 293 -4.19 21.64 -0.71
N ILE A 294 -4.39 20.65 0.15
CA ILE A 294 -5.64 19.91 0.24
C ILE A 294 -6.74 20.83 0.75
N CYS A 295 -7.64 21.25 -0.13
CA CYS A 295 -8.83 21.99 0.24
C CYS A 295 -10.01 21.60 -0.67
N ASP A 296 -11.21 21.79 -0.17
CA ASP A 296 -12.47 21.44 -0.83
C ASP A 296 -12.64 22.11 -2.19
N LYS A 297 -12.23 23.38 -2.32
CA LYS A 297 -12.31 24.13 -3.56
C LYS A 297 -11.45 23.51 -4.65
N LYS A 298 -10.17 23.22 -4.38
CA LYS A 298 -9.26 22.66 -5.37
C LYS A 298 -9.69 21.24 -5.80
N ILE A 299 -10.22 20.44 -4.87
CA ILE A 299 -10.80 19.12 -5.22
C ILE A 299 -12.02 19.32 -6.14
N ALA A 300 -12.91 20.26 -5.82
CA ALA A 300 -14.08 20.56 -6.64
C ALA A 300 -13.68 21.06 -8.04
N ASP A 301 -12.71 21.97 -8.13
CA ASP A 301 -12.20 22.50 -9.39
C ASP A 301 -11.58 21.38 -10.25
N ALA A 302 -10.82 20.46 -9.65
CA ALA A 302 -10.26 19.30 -10.33
C ALA A 302 -11.36 18.33 -10.84
N ILE A 303 -12.41 18.09 -10.06
CA ILE A 303 -13.57 17.30 -10.50
C ILE A 303 -14.23 17.98 -11.72
N GLN A 304 -14.44 19.29 -11.67
CA GLN A 304 -15.05 20.03 -12.78
C GLN A 304 -14.18 19.99 -14.05
N SER A 305 -12.86 20.10 -13.93
CA SER A 305 -11.97 20.04 -15.09
C SER A 305 -12.05 18.71 -15.85
N LEU A 306 -12.30 17.60 -15.14
CA LEU A 306 -12.46 16.26 -15.73
C LEU A 306 -13.78 16.08 -16.51
N ARG A 307 -14.68 17.04 -16.49
CA ARG A 307 -15.89 17.05 -17.35
C ARG A 307 -15.57 17.42 -18.81
N ASN A 308 -14.41 18.05 -19.04
CA ASN A 308 -13.92 18.24 -20.40
C ASN A 308 -13.46 16.88 -20.98
N PRO A 309 -14.10 16.37 -22.05
CA PRO A 309 -13.81 15.03 -22.56
C PRO A 309 -12.37 14.88 -23.05
N ALA A 310 -11.81 15.89 -23.71
CA ALA A 310 -10.44 15.85 -24.23
C ALA A 310 -9.40 15.78 -23.09
N PHE A 311 -9.58 16.63 -22.07
CA PHE A 311 -8.71 16.65 -20.90
C PHE A 311 -8.81 15.33 -20.10
N ARG A 312 -10.05 14.83 -19.90
CA ARG A 312 -10.28 13.53 -19.26
C ARG A 312 -9.58 12.41 -20.01
N GLN A 313 -9.73 12.35 -21.33
CA GLN A 313 -9.12 11.31 -22.16
C GLN A 313 -7.58 11.35 -22.12
N GLU A 314 -7.01 12.55 -22.08
CA GLU A 314 -5.57 12.73 -21.87
C GLU A 314 -5.12 12.11 -20.54
N LYS A 315 -5.80 12.42 -19.43
CA LYS A 315 -5.46 11.89 -18.10
C LYS A 315 -5.63 10.38 -18.02
N ILE A 316 -6.64 9.80 -18.66
CA ILE A 316 -6.80 8.35 -18.76
C ILE A 316 -5.60 7.73 -19.48
N LYS A 317 -5.22 8.23 -20.64
CA LYS A 317 -4.08 7.70 -21.42
C LYS A 317 -2.77 7.77 -20.64
N LEU A 318 -2.47 8.91 -20.03
CA LEU A 318 -1.29 9.10 -19.19
C LEU A 318 -1.30 8.14 -17.99
N GLY A 319 -2.47 7.95 -17.35
CA GLY A 319 -2.63 7.02 -16.23
C GLY A 319 -2.35 5.57 -16.61
N ILE A 320 -2.97 5.09 -17.70
CA ILE A 320 -2.76 3.72 -18.19
C ILE A 320 -1.27 3.50 -18.53
N MET A 321 -0.64 4.45 -19.22
CA MET A 321 0.78 4.37 -19.56
C MET A 321 1.66 4.36 -18.30
N ASN A 322 1.38 5.22 -17.33
CA ASN A 322 2.13 5.24 -16.07
C ASN A 322 1.99 3.92 -15.29
N ALA A 323 0.80 3.34 -15.24
CA ALA A 323 0.53 2.10 -14.51
C ALA A 323 1.32 0.89 -15.05
N THR A 324 1.80 0.91 -16.29
CA THR A 324 2.63 -0.18 -16.85
C THR A 324 3.96 -0.36 -16.14
N ASN A 325 4.42 0.67 -15.41
CA ASN A 325 5.67 0.62 -14.65
C ASN A 325 5.56 -0.20 -13.35
N TYR A 326 4.35 -0.55 -12.93
CA TYR A 326 4.06 -1.13 -11.62
C TYR A 326 3.42 -2.52 -11.75
N SER A 327 4.21 -3.57 -11.59
CA SER A 327 3.72 -4.95 -11.58
C SER A 327 4.34 -5.75 -10.44
N TRP A 328 3.59 -6.73 -9.92
CA TRP A 328 4.08 -7.63 -8.87
C TRP A 328 5.24 -8.50 -9.36
N ASP A 329 5.24 -8.90 -10.65
CA ASP A 329 6.35 -9.66 -11.24
C ASP A 329 7.64 -8.83 -11.26
N LYS A 330 7.57 -7.53 -11.60
CA LYS A 330 8.71 -6.62 -11.55
C LYS A 330 9.21 -6.45 -10.12
N MET A 331 8.32 -6.16 -9.17
CA MET A 331 8.65 -6.04 -7.74
C MET A 331 9.38 -7.28 -7.23
N ALA A 332 8.84 -8.47 -7.50
CA ALA A 332 9.40 -9.72 -7.02
C ALA A 332 10.76 -10.04 -7.69
N ASN A 333 10.90 -9.79 -8.99
CA ASN A 333 12.16 -9.98 -9.70
C ASN A 333 13.26 -9.04 -9.17
N GLU A 334 12.96 -7.75 -8.96
CA GLU A 334 13.89 -6.79 -8.37
C GLU A 334 14.24 -7.19 -6.93
N THR A 335 13.30 -7.71 -6.16
CA THR A 335 13.54 -8.24 -4.80
C THR A 335 14.53 -9.42 -4.82
N LEU A 336 14.32 -10.40 -5.72
CA LEU A 336 15.24 -11.53 -5.84
C LEU A 336 16.64 -11.10 -6.32
N SER A 337 16.71 -10.12 -7.22
CA SER A 337 17.98 -9.54 -7.65
C SER A 337 18.72 -8.89 -6.49
N PHE A 338 18.01 -8.13 -5.65
CA PHE A 338 18.58 -7.52 -4.46
C PHE A 338 19.06 -8.55 -3.44
N TYR A 339 18.33 -9.67 -3.25
CA TYR A 339 18.82 -10.77 -2.41
C TYR A 339 20.17 -11.30 -2.88
N ASN A 340 20.35 -11.48 -4.21
CA ASN A 340 21.63 -11.94 -4.77
C ASN A 340 22.74 -10.91 -4.52
N THR A 341 22.46 -9.62 -4.70
CA THR A 341 23.42 -8.55 -4.39
C THR A 341 23.87 -8.59 -2.93
N ILE A 342 22.95 -8.77 -1.99
CA ILE A 342 23.29 -8.82 -0.55
C ILE A 342 24.04 -10.10 -0.17
N ARG A 343 23.83 -11.20 -0.91
CA ARG A 343 24.64 -12.43 -0.78
C ARG A 343 26.05 -12.30 -1.33
N GLY A 344 26.31 -11.30 -2.16
CA GLY A 344 27.56 -11.16 -2.91
C GLY A 344 27.64 -12.04 -4.17
N LEU A 345 26.48 -12.35 -4.77
CA LEU A 345 26.35 -13.17 -5.98
C LEU A 345 26.03 -12.32 -7.21
#